data_a3e991bfe9e76ffbac6ec4e32d958c96
#
_entry.id   a3e991bfe9e76ffbac6ec4e32d958c96
#
_cell.length_a   1.000
_cell.length_b   1.000
_cell.length_c   1.000
_cell.angle_alpha   90.00
_cell.angle_beta   90.00
_cell.angle_gamma   90.00
#
_symmetry.space_group_name_H-M   'P 1'
#
loop_
_entity.id
_entity.type
_entity.pdbx_description
1 polymer ?
#
loop_
_entity_poly.entity_id
_entity_poly.type
_entity_poly.pdbx_seq_one_letter_code
_entity_poly.pdbx_strand_id
1 'polypeptide(L)'
;MGDVRLGKEENGIWARYLGGKNKLDQQKAYFKQTYNMAQVGYDKKVGDWLVGAALDYGTGNDTYATGTGKEKLGSLALYGTRQSKDGQYIDLIVRGSHVKNDYTVYNEMNRKLDGNYKTWGLSFSAEYGKRFVQANGFYFDPSLELTAGHLNGKDYDAVSDYAGGKKMHVQQDGINSVIGRLGLGIGCETATSNLFAKVALAHEFGGTIRSTFSAAGEPTSSTEVDLKDTWVDLELGGSWQMNKDTYLYGTYTRNFGADLSNKWRVDAGVRWSF
;
A
#
# COMPACT_ATOMS: atom_id res chain seq x y z
N MET A 1 -9.12 0.57 -6.04
CA MET A 1 -9.66 0.82 -7.40
C MET A 1 -11.08 1.37 -7.42
N GLY A 2 -11.83 1.36 -6.32
CA GLY A 2 -13.14 1.99 -6.22
C GLY A 2 -13.23 3.40 -6.83
N ASP A 3 -12.16 4.17 -6.69
CA ASP A 3 -12.04 5.55 -7.17
C ASP A 3 -12.20 5.69 -8.69
N VAL A 4 -11.70 4.72 -9.46
CA VAL A 4 -11.75 4.76 -10.94
C VAL A 4 -13.14 4.38 -11.45
N ARG A 5 -13.92 3.62 -10.67
CA ARG A 5 -15.30 3.24 -11.02
C ARG A 5 -16.30 4.38 -10.82
N LEU A 6 -15.88 5.48 -10.19
CA LEU A 6 -16.76 6.63 -9.90
C LEU A 6 -17.03 7.52 -11.12
N GLY A 7 -16.21 7.46 -12.15
CA GLY A 7 -16.37 8.27 -13.36
C GLY A 7 -16.95 7.48 -14.52
N LYS A 8 -18.22 7.17 -14.51
CA LYS A 8 -19.08 6.74 -15.64
C LYS A 8 -18.35 6.28 -16.92
N GLU A 9 -17.35 5.38 -16.81
CA GLU A 9 -16.67 4.79 -17.99
C GLU A 9 -16.14 5.83 -19.03
N GLU A 10 -15.83 7.06 -18.64
CA GLU A 10 -15.31 8.11 -19.50
C GLU A 10 -13.82 8.29 -19.30
N ASN A 11 -13.12 8.85 -20.28
CA ASN A 11 -11.72 9.23 -20.12
C ASN A 11 -11.58 10.23 -18.98
N GLY A 12 -10.48 10.21 -18.26
CA GLY A 12 -10.31 11.14 -17.15
C GLY A 12 -8.89 11.29 -16.67
N ILE A 13 -8.65 12.42 -16.01
CA ILE A 13 -7.47 12.69 -15.22
C ILE A 13 -7.91 12.71 -13.77
N TRP A 14 -7.11 12.16 -12.92
CA TRP A 14 -7.37 12.19 -11.49
C TRP A 14 -6.09 12.48 -10.68
N ALA A 15 -6.28 13.07 -9.53
CA ALA A 15 -5.24 13.25 -8.55
C ALA A 15 -5.77 12.89 -7.17
N ARG A 16 -4.93 12.32 -6.31
CA ARG A 16 -5.25 12.10 -4.92
C ARG A 16 -4.03 12.30 -4.03
N TYR A 17 -4.32 12.67 -2.81
CA TYR A 17 -3.37 12.72 -1.73
C TYR A 17 -3.80 11.76 -0.64
N LEU A 18 -2.84 11.05 -0.06
CA LEU A 18 -3.10 10.13 1.03
C LEU A 18 -2.05 10.26 2.12
N GLY A 19 -2.46 10.01 3.33
CA GLY A 19 -1.60 9.94 4.49
C GLY A 19 -2.03 8.81 5.41
N GLY A 20 -1.09 8.26 6.16
CA GLY A 20 -1.38 7.13 7.02
C GLY A 20 -0.31 6.85 8.05
N LYS A 21 -0.60 5.85 8.87
CA LYS A 21 0.29 5.35 9.90
C LYS A 21 0.27 3.83 9.95
N ASN A 22 1.46 3.23 9.81
CA ASN A 22 1.68 1.81 9.99
C ASN A 22 2.38 1.54 11.32
N LYS A 23 2.20 0.34 11.87
CA LYS A 23 2.91 -0.16 13.05
C LYS A 23 3.17 -1.65 12.89
N LEU A 24 4.41 -2.07 13.09
CA LEU A 24 4.78 -3.45 13.36
C LEU A 24 5.14 -3.55 14.84
N ASP A 25 4.61 -4.55 15.53
CA ASP A 25 4.85 -4.75 16.96
C ASP A 25 4.97 -6.25 17.25
N GLN A 26 6.16 -6.77 17.05
CA GLN A 26 6.52 -8.15 17.35
C GLN A 26 7.68 -8.19 18.34
N GLN A 27 7.88 -9.30 19.07
CA GLN A 27 8.96 -9.42 20.05
C GLN A 27 10.35 -9.09 19.50
N LYS A 28 10.59 -9.36 18.20
CA LYS A 28 11.90 -9.18 17.55
C LYS A 28 11.98 -7.95 16.64
N ALA A 29 10.86 -7.27 16.38
CA ALA A 29 10.83 -6.15 15.46
C ALA A 29 9.79 -5.12 15.87
N TYR A 30 10.24 -3.89 16.00
CA TYR A 30 9.36 -2.75 16.24
C TYR A 30 9.58 -1.68 15.19
N PHE A 31 8.48 -1.22 14.62
CA PHE A 31 8.49 -0.23 13.56
C PHE A 31 7.20 0.59 13.60
N LYS A 32 7.33 1.89 13.53
CA LYS A 32 6.24 2.82 13.27
C LYS A 32 6.60 3.68 12.09
N GLN A 33 5.65 3.88 11.19
CA GLN A 33 5.80 4.75 10.04
C GLN A 33 4.63 5.72 9.96
N THR A 34 4.92 6.99 9.74
CA THR A 34 3.95 7.97 9.29
C THR A 34 4.33 8.38 7.88
N TYR A 35 3.40 8.28 6.94
CA TYR A 35 3.69 8.52 5.52
C TYR A 35 2.66 9.42 4.85
N ASN A 36 3.09 10.04 3.78
CA ASN A 36 2.26 10.83 2.89
C ASN A 36 2.62 10.50 1.44
N MET A 37 1.64 10.51 0.55
CA MET A 37 1.82 10.21 -0.86
C MET A 37 0.87 11.04 -1.72
N ALA A 38 1.39 11.55 -2.83
CA ALA A 38 0.60 12.14 -3.90
C ALA A 38 0.59 11.19 -5.10
N GLN A 39 -0.56 11.08 -5.75
CA GLN A 39 -0.75 10.27 -6.94
C GLN A 39 -1.46 11.08 -8.00
N VAL A 40 -1.08 10.90 -9.26
CA VAL A 40 -1.77 11.45 -10.43
C VAL A 40 -1.92 10.35 -11.46
N GLY A 41 -3.03 10.31 -12.15
CA GLY A 41 -3.29 9.31 -13.16
C GLY A 41 -4.17 9.81 -14.28
N TYR A 42 -4.07 9.08 -15.38
CA TYR A 42 -4.91 9.23 -16.55
C TYR A 42 -5.46 7.87 -16.95
N ASP A 43 -6.71 7.83 -17.32
CA ASP A 43 -7.35 6.63 -17.83
C ASP A 43 -8.20 6.92 -19.06
N LYS A 44 -8.37 5.89 -19.87
CA LYS A 44 -9.07 5.93 -21.13
C LYS A 44 -9.94 4.69 -21.28
N LYS A 45 -11.14 4.90 -21.83
CA LYS A 45 -12.01 3.79 -22.22
C LYS A 45 -11.48 3.09 -23.47
N VAL A 46 -11.32 1.77 -23.39
CA VAL A 46 -10.91 0.89 -24.50
C VAL A 46 -11.85 -0.32 -24.52
N GLY A 47 -12.83 -0.28 -25.39
CA GLY A 47 -13.92 -1.26 -25.39
C GLY A 47 -14.70 -1.23 -24.07
N ASP A 48 -14.81 -2.37 -23.41
CA ASP A 48 -15.48 -2.51 -22.09
C ASP A 48 -14.54 -2.20 -20.91
N TRP A 49 -13.29 -1.87 -21.16
CA TRP A 49 -12.30 -1.59 -20.12
C TRP A 49 -12.05 -0.09 -20.00
N LEU A 50 -11.86 0.36 -18.77
CA LEU A 50 -11.22 1.62 -18.46
C LEU A 50 -9.77 1.29 -18.06
N VAL A 51 -8.81 1.68 -18.90
CA VAL A 51 -7.39 1.41 -18.69
C VAL A 51 -6.63 2.68 -18.43
N GLY A 52 -5.62 2.63 -17.57
CA GLY A 52 -4.89 3.84 -17.22
C GLY A 52 -3.49 3.58 -16.67
N ALA A 53 -2.81 4.71 -16.45
CA ALA A 53 -1.52 4.75 -15.80
C ALA A 53 -1.53 5.81 -14.68
N ALA A 54 -0.75 5.56 -13.64
CA ALA A 54 -0.59 6.49 -12.54
C ALA A 54 0.87 6.60 -12.11
N LEU A 55 1.26 7.78 -11.67
CA LEU A 55 2.53 8.07 -11.04
C LEU A 55 2.29 8.41 -9.58
N ASP A 56 3.14 7.86 -8.72
CA ASP A 56 3.09 8.07 -7.28
C ASP A 56 4.42 8.62 -6.77
N TYR A 57 4.35 9.54 -5.82
CA TYR A 57 5.48 9.93 -5.01
C TYR A 57 5.07 10.04 -3.54
N GLY A 58 5.83 9.39 -2.68
CA GLY A 58 5.57 9.35 -1.24
C GLY A 58 6.82 9.51 -0.40
N THR A 59 6.61 9.94 0.84
CA THR A 59 7.64 10.02 1.88
C THR A 59 7.13 9.41 3.16
N GLY A 60 8.01 8.72 3.90
CA GLY A 60 7.74 8.15 5.22
C GLY A 60 8.75 8.64 6.24
N ASN A 61 8.30 8.77 7.49
CA ASN A 61 9.15 8.92 8.66
C ASN A 61 8.96 7.70 9.53
N ASP A 62 10.07 7.04 9.81
CA ASP A 62 10.11 5.77 10.49
C ASP A 62 10.65 5.94 11.91
N THR A 63 10.09 5.20 12.85
CA THR A 63 10.60 5.07 14.22
C THR A 63 10.82 3.58 14.49
N TYR A 64 12.05 3.21 14.75
CA TYR A 64 12.46 1.87 15.17
C TYR A 64 12.57 1.79 16.68
N ALA A 65 12.81 0.61 17.23
CA ALA A 65 13.02 0.42 18.67
C ALA A 65 14.18 1.31 19.21
N THR A 66 15.22 1.48 18.41
CA THR A 66 16.45 2.18 18.83
C THR A 66 16.88 3.25 17.81
N GLY A 67 15.94 3.85 17.08
CA GLY A 67 16.32 4.85 16.08
C GLY A 67 15.20 5.35 15.20
N THR A 68 15.59 6.02 14.13
CA THR A 68 14.66 6.63 13.18
C THR A 68 15.10 6.40 11.74
N GLY A 69 14.17 6.55 10.81
CA GLY A 69 14.44 6.48 9.38
C GLY A 69 13.58 7.44 8.57
N LYS A 70 13.95 7.55 7.31
CA LYS A 70 13.18 8.28 6.29
C LYS A 70 13.10 7.44 5.04
N GLU A 71 11.90 7.30 4.53
CA GLU A 71 11.63 6.59 3.29
C GLU A 71 11.16 7.56 2.20
N LYS A 72 11.56 7.27 0.96
CA LYS A 72 11.04 7.88 -0.26
C LYS A 72 10.62 6.79 -1.22
N LEU A 73 9.42 6.91 -1.74
CA LEU A 73 8.82 6.00 -2.69
C LEU A 73 8.48 6.75 -3.97
N GLY A 74 8.87 6.21 -5.11
CA GLY A 74 8.36 6.62 -6.41
C GLY A 74 7.83 5.40 -7.14
N SER A 75 6.65 5.46 -7.75
CA SER A 75 6.12 4.32 -8.50
C SER A 75 5.36 4.71 -9.75
N LEU A 76 5.30 3.75 -10.69
CA LEU A 76 4.47 3.76 -11.86
C LEU A 76 3.50 2.57 -11.76
N ALA A 77 2.22 2.83 -11.93
CA ALA A 77 1.19 1.81 -11.99
C ALA A 77 0.47 1.83 -13.35
N LEU A 78 0.20 0.64 -13.86
CA LEU A 78 -0.75 0.42 -14.94
C LEU A 78 -1.97 -0.29 -14.37
N TYR A 79 -3.15 0.10 -14.76
CA TYR A 79 -4.37 -0.49 -14.23
C TYR A 79 -5.46 -0.60 -15.30
N GLY A 80 -6.39 -1.51 -15.04
CA GLY A 80 -7.58 -1.67 -15.83
C GLY A 80 -8.76 -2.07 -14.95
N THR A 81 -9.92 -1.51 -15.22
CA THR A 81 -11.18 -1.90 -14.59
C THR A 81 -12.23 -2.19 -15.66
N ARG A 82 -13.02 -3.21 -15.42
CA ARG A 82 -14.18 -3.54 -16.25
C ARG A 82 -15.36 -3.79 -15.33
N GLN A 83 -16.47 -3.17 -15.66
CA GLN A 83 -17.74 -3.39 -14.97
C GLN A 83 -18.80 -3.81 -15.99
N SER A 84 -19.51 -4.89 -15.71
CA SER A 84 -20.60 -5.38 -16.54
C SER A 84 -21.95 -4.82 -16.07
N LYS A 85 -22.94 -4.86 -16.96
CA LYS A 85 -24.30 -4.34 -16.67
C LYS A 85 -25.02 -5.07 -15.54
N ASP A 86 -24.64 -6.31 -15.27
CA ASP A 86 -25.19 -7.11 -14.18
C ASP A 86 -24.48 -6.89 -12.82
N GLY A 87 -23.61 -5.87 -12.76
CA GLY A 87 -22.89 -5.45 -11.55
C GLY A 87 -21.58 -6.18 -11.27
N GLN A 88 -21.18 -7.16 -12.08
CA GLN A 88 -19.87 -7.79 -11.94
C GLN A 88 -18.78 -6.81 -12.34
N TYR A 89 -17.64 -6.89 -11.64
CA TYR A 89 -16.45 -6.10 -11.98
C TYR A 89 -15.16 -6.88 -11.77
N ILE A 90 -14.14 -6.46 -12.49
CA ILE A 90 -12.78 -6.92 -12.31
C ILE A 90 -11.84 -5.71 -12.36
N ASP A 91 -10.95 -5.62 -11.39
CA ASP A 91 -9.90 -4.61 -11.30
C ASP A 91 -8.54 -5.28 -11.33
N LEU A 92 -7.64 -4.78 -12.17
CA LEU A 92 -6.27 -5.27 -12.31
C LEU A 92 -5.30 -4.11 -12.15
N ILE A 93 -4.23 -4.33 -11.39
CA ILE A 93 -3.16 -3.34 -11.21
C ILE A 93 -1.81 -4.05 -11.28
N VAL A 94 -0.88 -3.44 -12.03
CA VAL A 94 0.55 -3.77 -11.97
C VAL A 94 1.30 -2.51 -11.56
N ARG A 95 2.21 -2.61 -10.59
CA ARG A 95 2.95 -1.46 -10.06
C ARG A 95 4.42 -1.79 -9.93
N GLY A 96 5.29 -0.98 -10.55
CA GLY A 96 6.72 -0.95 -10.29
C GLY A 96 7.07 0.19 -9.35
N SER A 97 7.87 -0.08 -8.33
CA SER A 97 8.22 0.90 -7.29
C SER A 97 9.72 0.98 -7.08
N HIS A 98 10.22 2.17 -6.82
CA HIS A 98 11.58 2.44 -6.35
C HIS A 98 11.50 2.99 -4.95
N VAL A 99 12.18 2.35 -4.02
CA VAL A 99 12.22 2.71 -2.60
C VAL A 99 13.64 3.13 -2.24
N LYS A 100 13.76 4.28 -1.56
CA LYS A 100 14.99 4.72 -0.91
C LYS A 100 14.72 4.81 0.58
N ASN A 101 15.58 4.19 1.38
CA ASN A 101 15.53 4.24 2.83
C ASN A 101 16.86 4.80 3.38
N ASP A 102 16.77 5.76 4.30
CA ASP A 102 17.89 6.32 5.05
C ASP A 102 17.55 6.14 6.54
N TYR A 103 18.41 5.49 7.35
CA TYR A 103 18.12 5.24 8.76
C TYR A 103 19.34 5.46 9.66
N THR A 104 19.05 5.78 10.91
CA THR A 104 20.00 5.83 12.02
C THR A 104 19.44 5.00 13.16
N VAL A 105 20.19 4.00 13.64
CA VAL A 105 19.85 3.18 14.80
C VAL A 105 21.01 3.12 15.78
N TYR A 106 20.71 2.74 17.03
CA TYR A 106 21.67 2.62 18.10
C TYR A 106 21.63 1.19 18.67
N ASN A 107 22.78 0.63 18.97
CA ASN A 107 22.88 -0.64 19.69
C ASN A 107 22.76 -0.45 21.21
N GLU A 108 22.80 -1.55 21.96
CA GLU A 108 22.71 -1.55 23.44
C GLU A 108 23.81 -0.72 24.14
N MET A 109 24.97 -0.55 23.50
CA MET A 109 26.06 0.29 23.97
C MET A 109 25.95 1.75 23.52
N ASN A 110 24.76 2.16 23.01
CA ASN A 110 24.52 3.49 22.44
C ASN A 110 25.47 3.87 21.29
N ARG A 111 25.93 2.88 20.51
CA ARG A 111 26.73 3.10 19.31
C ARG A 111 25.84 3.32 18.12
N LYS A 112 26.10 4.40 17.41
CA LYS A 112 25.35 4.81 16.24
C LYS A 112 25.68 3.94 15.03
N LEU A 113 24.66 3.62 14.23
CA LEU A 113 24.77 2.96 12.94
C LEU A 113 23.89 3.72 11.93
N ASP A 114 24.52 4.28 10.91
CA ASP A 114 23.86 4.94 9.79
C ASP A 114 23.84 4.00 8.58
N GLY A 115 22.68 3.77 8.02
CA GLY A 115 22.52 3.00 6.79
C GLY A 115 21.65 3.70 5.76
N ASN A 116 21.94 3.44 4.50
CA ASN A 116 21.09 3.86 3.40
C ASN A 116 21.11 2.80 2.29
N TYR A 117 19.96 2.60 1.69
CA TYR A 117 19.84 1.71 0.54
C TYR A 117 18.70 2.13 -0.40
N LYS A 118 18.76 1.58 -1.61
CA LYS A 118 17.73 1.74 -2.63
C LYS A 118 17.40 0.36 -3.17
N THR A 119 16.12 0.10 -3.36
CA THR A 119 15.64 -1.17 -3.93
C THR A 119 14.45 -0.94 -4.84
N TRP A 120 14.08 -1.97 -5.60
CA TRP A 120 12.94 -1.98 -6.50
C TRP A 120 11.97 -3.08 -6.11
N GLY A 121 10.70 -2.78 -6.28
CA GLY A 121 9.62 -3.73 -6.07
C GLY A 121 8.67 -3.76 -7.26
N LEU A 122 8.03 -4.91 -7.43
CA LEU A 122 6.96 -5.14 -8.39
C LEU A 122 5.77 -5.74 -7.65
N SER A 123 4.57 -5.25 -7.93
CA SER A 123 3.35 -5.85 -7.40
C SER A 123 2.27 -5.97 -8.47
N PHE A 124 1.41 -6.96 -8.27
CA PHE A 124 0.22 -7.22 -9.05
C PHE A 124 -0.97 -7.37 -8.10
N SER A 125 -2.10 -6.78 -8.43
CA SER A 125 -3.37 -6.95 -7.72
C SER A 125 -4.49 -7.25 -8.69
N ALA A 126 -5.36 -8.18 -8.30
CA ALA A 126 -6.59 -8.50 -9.01
C ALA A 126 -7.73 -8.56 -8.00
N GLU A 127 -8.79 -7.81 -8.24
CA GLU A 127 -10.05 -7.88 -7.48
C GLU A 127 -11.19 -8.26 -8.42
N TYR A 128 -12.01 -9.20 -7.98
CA TYR A 128 -13.27 -9.56 -8.63
C TYR A 128 -14.40 -9.39 -7.62
N GLY A 129 -15.50 -8.80 -8.04
CA GLY A 129 -16.68 -8.66 -7.19
C GLY A 129 -17.95 -8.49 -8.00
N LYS A 130 -19.07 -8.44 -7.26
CA LYS A 130 -20.37 -8.20 -7.85
C LYS A 130 -21.20 -7.30 -6.95
N ARG A 131 -21.58 -6.16 -7.49
CA ARG A 131 -22.46 -5.21 -6.80
C ARG A 131 -23.93 -5.54 -7.10
N PHE A 132 -24.70 -5.77 -6.05
CA PHE A 132 -26.12 -6.00 -6.10
C PHE A 132 -26.86 -4.74 -5.63
N VAL A 133 -27.36 -3.96 -6.56
CA VAL A 133 -28.05 -2.69 -6.29
C VAL A 133 -29.54 -2.92 -6.18
N GLN A 134 -30.15 -2.35 -5.12
CA GLN A 134 -31.60 -2.36 -4.90
C GLN A 134 -32.25 -1.09 -5.51
N ALA A 135 -33.55 -1.13 -5.73
CA ALA A 135 -34.30 -0.01 -6.33
C ALA A 135 -34.22 1.30 -5.53
N ASN A 136 -33.94 1.24 -4.24
CA ASN A 136 -33.78 2.41 -3.36
C ASN A 136 -32.33 2.94 -3.30
N GLY A 137 -31.42 2.42 -4.14
CA GLY A 137 -30.02 2.81 -4.17
C GLY A 137 -29.11 2.11 -3.17
N PHE A 138 -29.65 1.31 -2.25
CA PHE A 138 -28.82 0.46 -1.39
C PHE A 138 -28.19 -0.67 -2.18
N TYR A 139 -26.96 -1.03 -1.85
CA TYR A 139 -26.28 -2.16 -2.45
C TYR A 139 -25.43 -2.93 -1.45
N PHE A 140 -25.12 -4.18 -1.79
CA PHE A 140 -24.06 -4.97 -1.19
C PHE A 140 -23.12 -5.48 -2.28
N ASP A 141 -21.84 -5.60 -1.93
CA ASP A 141 -20.73 -5.76 -2.88
C ASP A 141 -19.73 -6.78 -2.32
N PRO A 142 -20.01 -8.10 -2.45
CA PRO A 142 -19.03 -9.13 -2.14
C PRO A 142 -17.88 -9.09 -3.14
N SER A 143 -16.65 -9.25 -2.64
CA SER A 143 -15.45 -9.24 -3.47
C SER A 143 -14.38 -10.19 -2.97
N LEU A 144 -13.54 -10.63 -3.89
CA LEU A 144 -12.31 -11.37 -3.65
C LEU A 144 -11.15 -10.62 -4.29
N GLU A 145 -10.08 -10.39 -3.52
CA GLU A 145 -8.87 -9.74 -4.00
C GLU A 145 -7.66 -10.62 -3.72
N LEU A 146 -6.75 -10.68 -4.68
CA LEU A 146 -5.42 -11.24 -4.54
C LEU A 146 -4.39 -10.18 -4.91
N THR A 147 -3.43 -9.93 -4.00
CA THR A 147 -2.29 -9.06 -4.24
C THR A 147 -1.01 -9.86 -4.06
N ALA A 148 -0.14 -9.89 -5.06
CA ALA A 148 1.18 -10.49 -5.00
C ALA A 148 2.24 -9.41 -5.23
N GLY A 149 3.33 -9.46 -4.47
CA GLY A 149 4.42 -8.50 -4.57
C GLY A 149 5.78 -9.12 -4.31
N HIS A 150 6.79 -8.54 -4.93
CA HIS A 150 8.19 -8.83 -4.69
C HIS A 150 8.97 -7.53 -4.51
N LEU A 151 9.74 -7.46 -3.43
CA LEU A 151 10.74 -6.42 -3.19
C LEU A 151 12.11 -7.05 -3.31
N ASN A 152 12.97 -6.51 -4.17
CA ASN A 152 14.32 -7.04 -4.35
C ASN A 152 15.14 -6.92 -3.07
N GLY A 153 15.95 -7.91 -2.81
CA GLY A 153 16.99 -7.87 -1.79
C GLY A 153 18.04 -6.82 -2.08
N LYS A 154 18.80 -6.45 -1.06
CA LYS A 154 19.86 -5.46 -1.17
C LYS A 154 21.01 -5.74 -0.23
N ASP A 155 22.23 -5.67 -0.78
CA ASP A 155 23.48 -5.66 -0.03
C ASP A 155 24.00 -4.24 0.02
N TYR A 156 24.41 -3.79 1.21
CA TYR A 156 24.98 -2.46 1.43
C TYR A 156 25.82 -2.39 2.70
N ASP A 157 26.63 -1.35 2.82
CA ASP A 157 27.41 -1.08 4.02
C ASP A 157 26.74 0.01 4.85
N ALA A 158 26.45 -0.27 6.11
CA ALA A 158 26.11 0.72 7.12
C ALA A 158 27.38 1.16 7.87
N VAL A 159 27.44 2.42 8.25
CA VAL A 159 28.62 3.02 8.90
C VAL A 159 28.36 3.18 10.39
N SER A 160 29.25 2.60 11.21
CA SER A 160 29.21 2.76 12.67
C SER A 160 30.15 3.87 13.12
N ASP A 161 29.79 4.61 14.16
CA ASP A 161 30.69 5.52 14.89
C ASP A 161 31.71 4.78 15.78
N TYR A 162 31.58 3.47 15.92
CA TYR A 162 32.48 2.63 16.68
C TYR A 162 33.82 2.43 15.95
N ALA A 163 34.93 2.53 16.72
CA ALA A 163 36.31 2.24 16.26
C ALA A 163 36.70 2.92 14.91
N GLY A 164 36.40 4.21 14.75
CA GLY A 164 36.87 4.99 13.61
C GLY A 164 36.08 4.78 12.30
N GLY A 165 34.79 4.44 12.39
CA GLY A 165 33.94 4.31 11.20
C GLY A 165 33.95 2.91 10.58
N LYS A 166 33.96 1.86 11.41
CA LYS A 166 33.84 0.48 10.92
C LYS A 166 32.54 0.30 10.13
N LYS A 167 32.65 -0.39 9.02
CA LYS A 167 31.53 -0.77 8.18
C LYS A 167 30.87 -2.04 8.72
N MET A 168 29.55 -2.05 8.76
CA MET A 168 28.75 -3.25 8.92
C MET A 168 28.13 -3.58 7.56
N HIS A 169 28.47 -4.72 7.01
CA HIS A 169 27.82 -5.22 5.80
C HIS A 169 26.46 -5.77 6.17
N VAL A 170 25.43 -5.26 5.49
CA VAL A 170 24.03 -5.67 5.66
C VAL A 170 23.57 -6.34 4.37
N GLN A 171 23.19 -7.60 4.49
CA GLN A 171 22.55 -8.36 3.41
C GLN A 171 21.07 -8.51 3.76
N GLN A 172 20.20 -7.90 3.00
CA GLN A 172 18.75 -8.04 3.11
C GLN A 172 18.24 -8.89 1.96
N ASP A 173 17.58 -10.00 2.28
CA ASP A 173 16.96 -10.87 1.30
C ASP A 173 15.78 -10.19 0.61
N GLY A 174 15.41 -10.67 -0.58
CA GLY A 174 14.18 -10.26 -1.25
C GLY A 174 12.94 -10.71 -0.47
N ILE A 175 11.90 -9.90 -0.50
CA ILE A 175 10.65 -10.15 0.22
C ILE A 175 9.57 -10.50 -0.79
N ASN A 176 8.90 -11.64 -0.58
CA ASN A 176 7.71 -12.03 -1.34
C ASN A 176 6.49 -11.91 -0.44
N SER A 177 5.44 -11.27 -0.94
CA SER A 177 4.16 -11.10 -0.25
C SER A 177 3.04 -11.60 -1.17
N VAL A 178 2.09 -12.34 -0.60
CA VAL A 178 0.87 -12.75 -1.27
C VAL A 178 -0.28 -12.60 -0.29
N ILE A 179 -1.15 -11.62 -0.55
CA ILE A 179 -2.28 -11.31 0.33
C ILE A 179 -3.58 -11.64 -0.39
N GLY A 180 -4.39 -12.50 0.22
CA GLY A 180 -5.77 -12.75 -0.17
C GLY A 180 -6.75 -11.97 0.71
N ARG A 181 -7.82 -11.40 0.11
CA ARG A 181 -8.89 -10.71 0.82
C ARG A 181 -10.25 -11.21 0.38
N LEU A 182 -11.11 -11.52 1.34
CA LEU A 182 -12.53 -11.77 1.13
C LEU A 182 -13.32 -10.62 1.75
N GLY A 183 -13.94 -9.80 0.92
CA GLY A 183 -14.58 -8.55 1.31
C GLY A 183 -16.09 -8.56 1.13
N LEU A 184 -16.77 -7.79 1.96
CA LEU A 184 -18.17 -7.43 1.81
C LEU A 184 -18.33 -5.93 1.99
N GLY A 185 -18.75 -5.25 0.94
CA GLY A 185 -19.15 -3.86 0.94
C GLY A 185 -20.65 -3.70 1.07
N ILE A 186 -21.08 -2.65 1.76
CA ILE A 186 -22.45 -2.15 1.77
C ILE A 186 -22.42 -0.66 1.48
N GLY A 187 -23.41 -0.15 0.80
CA GLY A 187 -23.45 1.27 0.51
C GLY A 187 -24.78 1.76 0.02
N CYS A 188 -24.82 3.04 -0.25
CA CYS A 188 -25.96 3.71 -0.84
C CYS A 188 -25.46 4.64 -1.94
N GLU A 189 -25.99 4.49 -3.14
CA GLU A 189 -25.71 5.36 -4.26
C GLU A 189 -26.95 6.15 -4.65
N THR A 190 -26.70 7.40 -5.05
CA THR A 190 -27.68 8.31 -5.61
C THR A 190 -27.22 8.73 -7.01
N ALA A 191 -27.96 9.61 -7.67
CA ALA A 191 -27.53 10.14 -8.97
C ALA A 191 -26.18 10.89 -8.93
N THR A 192 -25.78 11.42 -7.75
CA THR A 192 -24.61 12.31 -7.61
C THR A 192 -23.65 11.90 -6.50
N SER A 193 -23.99 10.92 -5.70
CA SER A 193 -23.14 10.53 -4.55
C SER A 193 -23.18 9.02 -4.30
N ASN A 194 -22.11 8.53 -3.72
CA ASN A 194 -21.98 7.16 -3.22
C ASN A 194 -21.32 7.20 -1.84
N LEU A 195 -21.91 6.51 -0.87
CA LEU A 195 -21.31 6.27 0.45
C LEU A 195 -21.23 4.78 0.69
N PHE A 196 -20.13 4.29 1.23
CA PHE A 196 -19.95 2.87 1.49
C PHE A 196 -19.13 2.57 2.74
N ALA A 197 -19.33 1.38 3.26
CA ALA A 197 -18.46 0.72 4.21
C ALA A 197 -18.12 -0.68 3.68
N LYS A 198 -16.86 -1.08 3.78
CA LYS A 198 -16.37 -2.42 3.39
C LYS A 198 -15.63 -3.04 4.57
N VAL A 199 -15.89 -4.30 4.84
CA VAL A 199 -15.13 -5.13 5.77
C VAL A 199 -14.55 -6.28 4.97
N ALA A 200 -13.28 -6.62 5.20
CA ALA A 200 -12.65 -7.76 4.55
C ALA A 200 -11.81 -8.56 5.54
N LEU A 201 -11.89 -9.88 5.44
CA LEU A 201 -10.94 -10.80 6.05
C LEU A 201 -9.74 -10.91 5.11
N ALA A 202 -8.55 -10.64 5.62
CA ALA A 202 -7.30 -10.67 4.89
C ALA A 202 -6.31 -11.66 5.49
N HIS A 203 -5.50 -12.30 4.64
CA HIS A 203 -4.43 -13.19 5.04
C HIS A 203 -3.19 -12.98 4.18
N GLU A 204 -2.02 -12.82 4.84
CA GLU A 204 -0.70 -12.82 4.22
C GLU A 204 -0.12 -14.24 4.24
N PHE A 205 0.14 -14.82 3.06
CA PHE A 205 0.70 -16.16 2.90
C PHE A 205 2.22 -16.19 2.85
N GLY A 206 2.86 -15.02 2.68
CA GLY A 206 4.31 -14.83 2.58
C GLY A 206 4.81 -13.80 3.60
N GLY A 207 5.68 -12.87 3.18
CA GLY A 207 6.11 -11.73 3.99
C GLY A 207 7.26 -11.99 4.95
N THR A 208 8.08 -13.02 4.72
CA THR A 208 9.28 -13.25 5.53
C THR A 208 10.36 -12.24 5.17
N ILE A 209 10.87 -11.52 6.17
CA ILE A 209 11.97 -10.55 6.06
C ILE A 209 13.19 -11.18 6.73
N ARG A 210 14.30 -11.32 5.99
CA ARG A 210 15.59 -11.78 6.51
C ARG A 210 16.67 -10.74 6.28
N SER A 211 17.47 -10.50 7.32
CA SER A 211 18.62 -9.62 7.23
C SER A 211 19.80 -10.25 7.94
N THR A 212 20.96 -10.24 7.29
CA THR A 212 22.23 -10.74 7.84
C THR A 212 23.19 -9.57 7.99
N PHE A 213 23.85 -9.53 9.14
CA PHE A 213 24.78 -8.46 9.52
C PHE A 213 26.15 -9.07 9.76
N SER A 214 27.18 -8.51 9.14
CA SER A 214 28.58 -8.94 9.34
C SER A 214 29.52 -7.73 9.44
N ALA A 215 30.51 -7.83 10.31
CA ALA A 215 31.57 -6.83 10.44
C ALA A 215 32.91 -7.53 10.63
N ALA A 216 33.99 -6.89 10.21
CA ALA A 216 35.33 -7.48 10.30
C ALA A 216 35.73 -7.77 11.77
N GLY A 217 36.03 -9.03 12.04
CA GLY A 217 36.43 -9.50 13.39
C GLY A 217 35.25 -9.78 14.34
N GLU A 218 34.01 -9.69 13.89
CA GLU A 218 32.81 -9.95 14.68
C GLU A 218 32.05 -11.17 14.15
N PRO A 219 31.32 -11.91 15.01
CA PRO A 219 30.42 -12.99 14.56
C PRO A 219 29.30 -12.42 13.64
N THR A 220 28.97 -13.17 12.61
CA THR A 220 27.80 -12.86 11.77
C THR A 220 26.51 -13.07 12.56
N SER A 221 25.59 -12.11 12.46
CA SER A 221 24.26 -12.14 13.09
C SER A 221 23.19 -12.10 12.02
N SER A 222 22.06 -12.77 12.25
CA SER A 222 20.91 -12.72 11.34
C SER A 222 19.62 -12.51 12.13
N THR A 223 18.68 -11.83 11.49
CA THR A 223 17.32 -11.63 11.99
C THR A 223 16.32 -12.14 10.96
N GLU A 224 15.24 -12.71 11.46
CA GLU A 224 14.10 -13.10 10.66
C GLU A 224 12.82 -12.60 11.31
N VAL A 225 11.97 -11.95 10.50
CA VAL A 225 10.66 -11.46 10.88
C VAL A 225 9.64 -12.09 9.93
N ASP A 226 8.67 -12.79 10.48
CA ASP A 226 7.56 -13.38 9.70
C ASP A 226 6.33 -12.47 9.80
N LEU A 227 5.82 -12.05 8.65
CA LEU A 227 4.63 -11.20 8.55
C LEU A 227 3.38 -11.99 8.16
N LYS A 228 3.45 -13.34 8.11
CA LYS A 228 2.26 -14.18 7.90
C LYS A 228 1.27 -13.96 9.01
N ASP A 229 0.07 -13.55 8.62
CA ASP A 229 -0.94 -13.17 9.59
C ASP A 229 -2.33 -13.13 8.97
N THR A 230 -3.37 -13.07 9.83
CA THR A 230 -4.76 -12.93 9.44
C THR A 230 -5.35 -11.75 10.18
N TRP A 231 -6.00 -10.84 9.45
CA TRP A 231 -6.58 -9.64 10.03
C TRP A 231 -7.90 -9.24 9.37
N VAL A 232 -8.56 -8.26 9.96
CA VAL A 232 -9.76 -7.64 9.40
C VAL A 232 -9.44 -6.22 8.93
N ASP A 233 -9.74 -5.93 7.66
CA ASP A 233 -9.71 -4.59 7.09
C ASP A 233 -11.08 -3.92 7.21
N LEU A 234 -11.10 -2.66 7.60
CA LEU A 234 -12.26 -1.77 7.55
C LEU A 234 -11.96 -0.62 6.59
N GLU A 235 -12.87 -0.36 5.67
CA GLU A 235 -12.83 0.79 4.77
C GLU A 235 -14.17 1.52 4.81
N LEU A 236 -14.12 2.84 4.98
CA LEU A 236 -15.25 3.75 4.89
C LEU A 236 -14.93 4.76 3.80
N GLY A 237 -15.86 5.03 2.92
CA GLY A 237 -15.58 5.95 1.84
C GLY A 237 -16.81 6.51 1.17
N GLY A 238 -16.55 7.43 0.24
CA GLY A 238 -17.60 7.99 -0.55
C GLY A 238 -17.07 8.86 -1.68
N SER A 239 -17.99 9.20 -2.57
CA SER A 239 -17.76 10.11 -3.67
C SER A 239 -18.94 11.03 -3.89
N TRP A 240 -18.64 12.16 -4.46
CA TRP A 240 -19.63 13.17 -4.80
C TRP A 240 -19.31 13.81 -6.14
N GLN A 241 -20.29 13.80 -7.02
CA GLN A 241 -20.25 14.49 -8.30
C GLN A 241 -20.58 15.98 -8.10
N MET A 242 -19.56 16.84 -8.19
CA MET A 242 -19.72 18.29 -8.03
C MET A 242 -20.42 18.95 -9.24
N ASN A 243 -20.08 18.47 -10.44
CA ASN A 243 -20.65 18.90 -11.70
C ASN A 243 -20.58 17.74 -12.71
N LYS A 244 -20.92 18.01 -13.98
CA LYS A 244 -20.96 16.96 -15.01
C LYS A 244 -19.69 16.12 -15.10
N ASP A 245 -18.55 16.77 -14.93
CA ASP A 245 -17.24 16.23 -15.28
C ASP A 245 -16.33 16.03 -14.06
N THR A 246 -16.72 16.53 -12.87
CA THR A 246 -15.85 16.55 -11.70
C THR A 246 -16.43 15.75 -10.54
N TYR A 247 -15.63 14.83 -10.02
CA TYR A 247 -15.93 13.98 -8.87
C TYR A 247 -14.91 14.22 -7.76
N LEU A 248 -15.39 14.39 -6.55
CA LEU A 248 -14.59 14.30 -5.33
C LEU A 248 -14.78 12.91 -4.72
N TYR A 249 -13.74 12.37 -4.13
CA TYR A 249 -13.81 11.11 -3.40
C TYR A 249 -12.85 11.10 -2.22
N GLY A 250 -13.15 10.27 -1.24
CA GLY A 250 -12.27 10.04 -0.11
C GLY A 250 -12.57 8.74 0.58
N THR A 251 -11.54 8.17 1.20
CA THR A 251 -11.67 6.95 1.99
C THR A 251 -10.88 7.04 3.29
N TYR A 252 -11.35 6.33 4.29
CA TYR A 252 -10.65 6.01 5.51
C TYR A 252 -10.48 4.50 5.60
N THR A 253 -9.26 4.02 5.85
CA THR A 253 -8.99 2.60 6.04
C THR A 253 -8.24 2.34 7.33
N ARG A 254 -8.53 1.20 7.96
CA ARG A 254 -7.84 0.68 9.13
C ARG A 254 -7.88 -0.82 9.14
N ASN A 255 -6.84 -1.48 9.68
CA ASN A 255 -6.93 -2.92 9.96
C ASN A 255 -6.86 -3.23 11.46
N PHE A 256 -7.32 -4.44 11.81
CA PHE A 256 -7.39 -4.95 13.18
C PHE A 256 -6.89 -6.38 13.21
N GLY A 257 -6.08 -6.71 14.20
CA GLY A 257 -5.56 -8.06 14.42
C GLY A 257 -4.21 -8.32 13.78
N ALA A 258 -3.72 -7.48 12.86
CA ALA A 258 -2.43 -7.67 12.22
C ALA A 258 -1.26 -7.21 13.10
N ASP A 259 -0.17 -7.98 13.09
CA ASP A 259 1.13 -7.57 13.65
C ASP A 259 1.68 -6.34 12.91
N LEU A 260 1.69 -6.39 11.56
CA LEU A 260 1.92 -5.22 10.72
C LEU A 260 0.58 -4.52 10.45
N SER A 261 0.25 -3.58 11.31
CA SER A 261 -1.05 -2.93 11.29
C SER A 261 -1.03 -1.58 10.60
N ASN A 262 -2.01 -1.37 9.71
CA ASN A 262 -2.42 -0.04 9.26
C ASN A 262 -3.31 0.58 10.35
N LYS A 263 -2.75 1.48 11.14
CA LYS A 263 -3.48 2.14 12.24
C LYS A 263 -4.54 3.08 11.72
N TRP A 264 -4.29 3.75 10.63
CA TRP A 264 -5.21 4.54 9.86
C TRP A 264 -4.57 4.97 8.53
N ARG A 265 -5.37 5.10 7.52
CA ARG A 265 -5.06 5.78 6.27
C ARG A 265 -6.28 6.62 5.86
N VAL A 266 -6.03 7.83 5.44
CA VAL A 266 -7.01 8.71 4.81
C VAL A 266 -6.50 9.06 3.44
N ASP A 267 -7.37 8.98 2.46
CA ASP A 267 -7.10 9.53 1.13
C ASP A 267 -8.27 10.38 0.65
N ALA A 268 -7.95 11.41 -0.11
CA ALA A 268 -8.90 12.29 -0.77
C ALA A 268 -8.39 12.63 -2.17
N GLY A 269 -9.29 12.71 -3.11
CA GLY A 269 -8.92 12.96 -4.49
C GLY A 269 -10.03 13.62 -5.30
N VAL A 270 -9.64 14.01 -6.49
CA VAL A 270 -10.49 14.60 -7.50
C VAL A 270 -10.29 13.88 -8.82
N ARG A 271 -11.37 13.63 -9.52
CA ARG A 271 -11.38 13.12 -10.89
C ARG A 271 -12.11 14.10 -11.79
N TRP A 272 -11.52 14.39 -12.93
CA TRP A 272 -12.11 15.13 -14.00
C TRP A 272 -12.24 14.23 -15.24
N SER A 273 -13.47 14.05 -15.71
CA SER A 273 -13.83 13.21 -16.86
C SER A 273 -14.14 14.08 -18.08
N PHE A 274 -13.85 13.60 -19.30
CA PHE A 274 -14.06 14.34 -20.56
C PHE A 274 -14.18 13.40 -21.75
#